data_8edc5fcbbd7ced82d5e9555106e49b49
#
_entry.id   8edc5fcbbd7ced82d5e9555106e49b49
#
_cell.length_a   1.000
_cell.length_b   1.000
_cell.length_c   1.000
_cell.angle_alpha   90.00
_cell.angle_beta   90.00
_cell.angle_gamma   90.00
#
_symmetry.space_group_name_H-M   'P 1'
#
loop_
_entity.id
_entity.type
_entity.pdbx_description
1 polymer ?
#
loop_
_entity_poly.entity_id
_entity_poly.type
_entity_poly.pdbx_seq_one_letter_code
_entity_poly.pdbx_strand_id
1 'polypeptide(L)'
;MSKKIISQKGQRLLSLVGLDGVEKRIGGYSRGMKQRLGIAQALLADPKLLICDEPTSALDPVGRKEILDILYKIRGTTTVLFSTHILSDVERICDHVALLNDGYIAVGGTLSEIKALHSHDSLLIEFSSEADLQQFKASMAKQPLLIGSEEKGREMIIHSREMKKAQHTIFSTLAEADLAPVKVALMEPSLESLFLEVIK
;
A
#
# COMPACT_ATOMS: atom_id res chain seq x y z
N MET A 1 10.34 21.93 31.14
CA MET A 1 10.72 22.78 29.97
C MET A 1 10.34 24.24 30.26
N SER A 2 11.17 25.21 29.87
CA SER A 2 10.81 26.63 30.00
C SER A 2 9.71 27.01 29.00
N LYS A 3 8.90 28.04 29.34
CA LYS A 3 7.84 28.53 28.43
C LYS A 3 8.35 28.88 27.02
N LYS A 4 9.57 29.44 26.95
CA LYS A 4 10.24 29.79 25.67
C LYS A 4 10.52 28.55 24.80
N ILE A 5 11.00 27.46 25.41
CA ILE A 5 11.29 26.21 24.70
C ILE A 5 9.99 25.57 24.20
N ILE A 6 8.93 25.55 25.02
CA ILE A 6 7.62 25.02 24.64
C ILE A 6 7.05 25.79 23.45
N SER A 7 7.12 27.13 23.47
CA SER A 7 6.64 27.99 22.39
C SER A 7 7.38 27.74 21.07
N GLN A 8 8.71 27.71 21.12
CA GLN A 8 9.54 27.45 19.92
C GLN A 8 9.29 26.06 19.33
N LYS A 9 9.16 25.04 20.21
CA LYS A 9 8.90 23.67 19.78
C LYS A 9 7.48 23.54 19.22
N GLY A 10 6.48 24.15 19.88
CA GLY A 10 5.11 24.19 19.39
C GLY A 10 5.03 24.77 17.98
N GLN A 11 5.72 25.88 17.73
CA GLN A 11 5.75 26.52 16.41
C GLN A 11 6.37 25.62 15.34
N ARG A 12 7.49 24.93 15.65
CA ARG A 12 8.11 23.92 14.76
C ARG A 12 7.17 22.77 14.44
N LEU A 13 6.45 22.26 15.44
CA LEU A 13 5.52 21.15 15.26
C LEU A 13 4.28 21.58 14.46
N LEU A 14 3.75 22.77 14.69
CA LEU A 14 2.66 23.33 13.88
C LEU A 14 3.07 23.48 12.41
N SER A 15 4.30 23.94 12.17
CA SER A 15 4.86 24.02 10.82
C SER A 15 5.03 22.63 10.19
N LEU A 16 5.54 21.63 10.96
CA LEU A 16 5.69 20.23 10.50
C LEU A 16 4.36 19.64 10.02
N VAL A 17 3.26 19.93 10.75
CA VAL A 17 1.94 19.38 10.43
C VAL A 17 1.10 20.31 9.53
N GLY A 18 1.69 21.39 8.98
CA GLY A 18 1.02 22.31 8.06
C GLY A 18 -0.13 23.08 8.70
N LEU A 19 0.00 23.43 9.99
CA LEU A 19 -0.95 24.26 10.74
C LEU A 19 -0.35 25.59 11.18
N ASP A 20 0.81 25.96 10.65
CA ASP A 20 1.44 27.24 10.93
C ASP A 20 0.58 28.40 10.38
N GLY A 21 0.45 29.48 11.16
CA GLY A 21 -0.36 30.64 10.78
C GLY A 21 -1.87 30.42 10.72
N VAL A 22 -2.40 29.27 11.18
CA VAL A 22 -3.84 29.03 11.22
C VAL A 22 -4.47 29.75 12.42
N GLU A 23 -5.21 30.83 12.17
CA GLU A 23 -5.85 31.66 13.22
C GLU A 23 -7.23 31.13 13.68
N LYS A 24 -7.76 30.09 13.05
CA LYS A 24 -9.06 29.51 13.43
C LYS A 24 -9.02 28.86 14.81
N ARG A 25 -10.10 29.01 15.57
CA ARG A 25 -10.29 28.23 16.80
C ARG A 25 -10.33 26.74 16.49
N ILE A 26 -9.77 25.89 17.37
CA ILE A 26 -9.71 24.43 17.21
C ILE A 26 -11.09 23.81 16.95
N GLY A 27 -12.15 24.38 17.53
CA GLY A 27 -13.54 23.96 17.25
C GLY A 27 -13.92 24.03 15.76
N GLY A 28 -13.35 24.99 15.03
CA GLY A 28 -13.57 25.19 13.59
C GLY A 28 -12.60 24.41 12.68
N TYR A 29 -11.72 23.56 13.24
CA TYR A 29 -10.80 22.74 12.45
C TYR A 29 -11.55 21.61 11.75
N SER A 30 -11.12 21.32 10.51
CA SER A 30 -11.54 20.09 9.82
C SER A 30 -11.05 18.86 10.57
N ARG A 31 -11.57 17.68 10.21
CA ARG A 31 -11.12 16.41 10.79
C ARG A 31 -9.62 16.20 10.58
N GLY A 32 -9.12 16.41 9.37
CA GLY A 32 -7.69 16.28 9.06
C GLY A 32 -6.83 17.29 9.82
N MET A 33 -7.30 18.53 10.01
CA MET A 33 -6.59 19.51 10.84
C MET A 33 -6.52 19.08 12.31
N LYS A 34 -7.60 18.53 12.86
CA LYS A 34 -7.61 18.00 14.25
C LYS A 34 -6.66 16.82 14.39
N GLN A 35 -6.63 15.91 13.41
CA GLN A 35 -5.72 14.77 13.39
C GLN A 35 -4.26 15.22 13.36
N ARG A 36 -3.91 16.16 12.48
CA ARG A 36 -2.57 16.75 12.38
C ARG A 36 -2.15 17.47 13.67
N LEU A 37 -3.07 18.20 14.29
CA LEU A 37 -2.82 18.83 15.58
C LEU A 37 -2.58 17.78 16.69
N GLY A 38 -3.33 16.68 16.70
CA GLY A 38 -3.13 15.58 17.64
C GLY A 38 -1.73 14.96 17.52
N ILE A 39 -1.24 14.74 16.28
CA ILE A 39 0.13 14.28 16.03
C ILE A 39 1.15 15.30 16.56
N ALA A 40 0.98 16.60 16.29
CA ALA A 40 1.86 17.64 16.79
C ALA A 40 1.89 17.66 18.33
N GLN A 41 0.74 17.50 18.97
CA GLN A 41 0.62 17.43 20.44
C GLN A 41 1.35 16.21 20.99
N ALA A 42 1.20 15.02 20.39
CA ALA A 42 1.88 13.81 20.80
C ALA A 42 3.41 13.92 20.68
N LEU A 43 3.90 14.62 19.66
CA LEU A 43 5.33 14.85 19.42
C LEU A 43 5.95 15.89 20.36
N LEU A 44 5.15 16.63 21.14
CA LEU A 44 5.67 17.73 21.97
C LEU A 44 6.65 17.25 23.06
N ALA A 45 6.52 16.02 23.52
CA ALA A 45 7.37 15.42 24.55
C ALA A 45 8.61 14.68 24.00
N ASP A 46 8.92 14.76 22.70
CA ASP A 46 9.97 13.97 22.02
C ASP A 46 9.82 12.45 22.28
N PRO A 47 8.67 11.85 21.99
CA PRO A 47 8.47 10.44 22.28
C PRO A 47 9.40 9.58 21.42
N LYS A 48 9.92 8.50 22.00
CA LYS A 48 10.62 7.46 21.22
C LYS A 48 9.68 6.59 20.40
N LEU A 49 8.43 6.47 20.86
CA LEU A 49 7.36 5.70 20.22
C LEU A 49 6.09 6.56 20.15
N LEU A 50 5.56 6.69 18.95
CA LEU A 50 4.25 7.27 18.65
C LEU A 50 3.30 6.14 18.22
N ILE A 51 2.16 5.99 18.90
CA ILE A 51 1.12 5.03 18.55
C ILE A 51 -0.08 5.79 18.01
N CYS A 52 -0.53 5.43 16.82
CA CYS A 52 -1.69 6.02 16.15
C CYS A 52 -2.70 4.93 15.79
N ASP A 53 -3.93 5.11 16.21
CA ASP A 53 -5.03 4.23 15.82
C ASP A 53 -5.78 4.86 14.65
N GLU A 54 -5.81 4.16 13.50
CA GLU A 54 -6.48 4.57 12.26
C GLU A 54 -6.22 6.04 11.86
N PRO A 55 -4.95 6.50 11.76
CA PRO A 55 -4.63 7.93 11.61
C PRO A 55 -5.14 8.56 10.32
N THR A 56 -5.46 7.76 9.31
CA THR A 56 -5.92 8.21 7.98
C THR A 56 -7.41 7.96 7.75
N SER A 57 -8.10 7.30 8.69
CA SER A 57 -9.50 6.92 8.56
C SER A 57 -10.42 8.12 8.37
N ALA A 58 -11.37 7.98 7.44
CA ALA A 58 -12.38 8.98 7.09
C ALA A 58 -11.81 10.37 6.74
N LEU A 59 -10.62 10.40 6.15
CA LEU A 59 -10.05 11.56 5.48
C LEU A 59 -10.23 11.44 3.97
N ASP A 60 -10.32 12.59 3.31
CA ASP A 60 -10.21 12.67 1.87
C ASP A 60 -8.80 12.30 1.39
N PRO A 61 -8.58 12.00 0.10
CA PRO A 61 -7.27 11.57 -0.41
C PRO A 61 -6.13 12.55 -0.11
N VAL A 62 -6.42 13.86 -0.08
CA VAL A 62 -5.42 14.90 0.21
C VAL A 62 -5.03 14.87 1.68
N GLY A 63 -6.00 14.90 2.59
CA GLY A 63 -5.75 14.83 4.03
C GLY A 63 -5.08 13.53 4.46
N ARG A 64 -5.42 12.39 3.81
CA ARG A 64 -4.75 11.12 4.01
C ARG A 64 -3.28 11.20 3.63
N LYS A 65 -2.98 11.73 2.45
CA LYS A 65 -1.60 11.95 1.99
C LYS A 65 -0.80 12.82 2.96
N GLU A 66 -1.39 13.93 3.44
CA GLU A 66 -0.73 14.82 4.39
C GLU A 66 -0.36 14.11 5.70
N ILE A 67 -1.23 13.27 6.25
CA ILE A 67 -0.93 12.49 7.46
C ILE A 67 0.22 11.52 7.21
N LEU A 68 0.17 10.75 6.12
CA LEU A 68 1.22 9.79 5.78
C LEU A 68 2.58 10.48 5.57
N ASP A 69 2.59 11.63 4.92
CA ASP A 69 3.81 12.43 4.70
C ASP A 69 4.39 12.95 6.03
N ILE A 70 3.55 13.30 7.02
CA ILE A 70 3.99 13.69 8.37
C ILE A 70 4.61 12.49 9.09
N LEU A 71 3.91 11.33 9.11
CA LEU A 71 4.40 10.11 9.76
C LEU A 71 5.72 9.65 9.14
N TYR A 72 5.85 9.71 7.83
CA TYR A 72 7.08 9.40 7.12
C TYR A 72 8.24 10.33 7.51
N LYS A 73 8.00 11.64 7.64
CA LYS A 73 9.03 12.62 8.00
C LYS A 73 9.59 12.40 9.40
N ILE A 74 8.80 11.93 10.35
CA ILE A 74 9.22 11.76 11.75
C ILE A 74 9.89 10.42 12.05
N ARG A 75 9.81 9.44 11.13
CA ARG A 75 10.33 8.06 11.35
C ARG A 75 11.84 7.99 11.68
N GLY A 76 12.62 8.99 11.28
CA GLY A 76 14.04 9.07 11.59
C GLY A 76 14.38 9.44 13.05
N THR A 77 13.38 9.98 13.77
CA THR A 77 13.55 10.46 15.16
C THR A 77 12.62 9.77 16.15
N THR A 78 11.50 9.26 15.69
CA THR A 78 10.46 8.61 16.50
C THR A 78 10.03 7.32 15.81
N THR A 79 10.00 6.21 16.55
CA THR A 79 9.36 4.98 16.05
C THR A 79 7.86 5.21 15.95
N VAL A 80 7.28 4.94 14.78
CA VAL A 80 5.84 5.11 14.54
C VAL A 80 5.21 3.73 14.44
N LEU A 81 4.23 3.46 15.27
CA LEU A 81 3.34 2.31 15.20
C LEU A 81 1.93 2.81 14.90
N PHE A 82 1.33 2.37 13.81
CA PHE A 82 -0.06 2.72 13.54
C PHE A 82 -0.87 1.51 13.07
N SER A 83 -2.15 1.48 13.46
CA SER A 83 -3.12 0.55 12.94
C SER A 83 -3.80 1.13 11.70
N THR A 84 -4.13 0.29 10.73
CA THR A 84 -4.96 0.67 9.59
C THR A 84 -5.53 -0.55 8.89
N HIS A 85 -6.72 -0.42 8.32
CA HIS A 85 -7.29 -1.39 7.38
C HIS A 85 -7.00 -1.01 5.91
N ILE A 86 -6.26 0.07 5.68
CA ILE A 86 -5.95 0.59 4.35
C ILE A 86 -4.55 0.12 3.94
N LEU A 87 -4.49 -1.00 3.23
CA LEU A 87 -3.22 -1.67 2.89
C LEU A 87 -2.27 -0.81 2.04
N SER A 88 -2.81 0.05 1.18
CA SER A 88 -1.99 0.99 0.41
C SER A 88 -1.27 2.05 1.26
N ASP A 89 -1.74 2.36 2.48
CA ASP A 89 -1.02 3.20 3.41
C ASP A 89 0.19 2.49 3.98
N VAL A 90 0.01 1.19 4.32
CA VAL A 90 1.08 0.31 4.80
C VAL A 90 2.18 0.21 3.76
N GLU A 91 1.84 -0.11 2.52
CA GLU A 91 2.82 -0.23 1.42
C GLU A 91 3.60 1.06 1.17
N ARG A 92 2.98 2.19 1.44
CA ARG A 92 3.57 3.50 1.17
C ARG A 92 4.63 3.93 2.17
N ILE A 93 4.45 3.64 3.48
CA ILE A 93 5.29 4.23 4.52
C ILE A 93 5.87 3.25 5.55
N CYS A 94 5.41 1.99 5.58
CA CYS A 94 5.86 1.01 6.58
C CYS A 94 7.14 0.29 6.16
N ASP A 95 8.03 0.09 7.10
CA ASP A 95 9.20 -0.79 6.96
C ASP A 95 8.87 -2.21 7.44
N HIS A 96 8.03 -2.32 8.50
CA HIS A 96 7.59 -3.58 9.11
C HIS A 96 6.08 -3.60 9.21
N VAL A 97 5.50 -4.79 9.10
CA VAL A 97 4.06 -5.03 9.15
C VAL A 97 3.77 -6.20 10.07
N ALA A 98 2.67 -6.10 10.81
CA ALA A 98 2.07 -7.20 11.54
C ALA A 98 0.59 -7.30 11.15
N LEU A 99 0.19 -8.45 10.63
CA LEU A 99 -1.19 -8.76 10.29
C LEU A 99 -1.88 -9.41 11.48
N LEU A 100 -2.92 -8.76 11.99
CA LEU A 100 -3.76 -9.27 13.08
C LEU A 100 -4.98 -9.98 12.50
N ASN A 101 -5.18 -11.24 12.93
CA ASN A 101 -6.38 -12.01 12.62
C ASN A 101 -6.86 -12.70 13.90
N ASP A 102 -8.13 -12.59 14.26
CA ASP A 102 -8.77 -13.19 15.43
C ASP A 102 -7.99 -12.99 16.76
N GLY A 103 -7.36 -11.81 16.93
CA GLY A 103 -6.60 -11.46 18.13
C GLY A 103 -5.17 -11.99 18.16
N TYR A 104 -4.70 -12.64 17.11
CA TYR A 104 -3.33 -13.17 16.98
C TYR A 104 -2.58 -12.46 15.85
N ILE A 105 -1.25 -12.41 15.97
CA ILE A 105 -0.40 -11.99 14.85
C ILE A 105 -0.26 -13.19 13.91
N ALA A 106 -0.97 -13.14 12.78
CA ALA A 106 -0.95 -14.19 11.77
C ALA A 106 0.34 -14.15 10.94
N VAL A 107 0.80 -12.94 10.58
CA VAL A 107 2.05 -12.71 9.83
C VAL A 107 2.72 -11.47 10.38
N GLY A 108 4.06 -11.49 10.49
CA GLY A 108 4.83 -10.32 10.91
C GLY A 108 6.25 -10.36 10.36
N GLY A 109 6.78 -9.21 9.98
CA GLY A 109 8.13 -9.06 9.44
C GLY A 109 8.31 -7.77 8.67
N THR A 110 9.40 -7.64 7.93
CA THR A 110 9.56 -6.53 6.99
C THR A 110 8.58 -6.65 5.83
N LEU A 111 8.18 -5.52 5.27
CA LEU A 111 7.28 -5.50 4.11
C LEU A 111 7.85 -6.35 2.95
N SER A 112 9.16 -6.30 2.73
CA SER A 112 9.86 -7.06 1.68
C SER A 112 9.83 -8.57 1.95
N GLU A 113 10.06 -9.01 3.20
CA GLU A 113 9.99 -10.42 3.58
C GLU A 113 8.58 -10.97 3.41
N ILE A 114 7.56 -10.22 3.86
CA ILE A 114 6.16 -10.61 3.74
C ILE A 114 5.77 -10.74 2.27
N LYS A 115 6.12 -9.77 1.43
CA LYS A 115 5.88 -9.84 -0.01
C LYS A 115 6.60 -11.03 -0.67
N ALA A 116 7.83 -11.35 -0.25
CA ALA A 116 8.61 -12.46 -0.79
C ALA A 116 8.07 -13.84 -0.40
N LEU A 117 7.54 -14.00 0.83
CA LEU A 117 6.97 -15.26 1.31
C LEU A 117 5.73 -15.70 0.53
N HIS A 118 4.98 -14.74 0.00
CA HIS A 118 3.71 -14.97 -0.70
C HIS A 118 3.79 -14.61 -2.19
N SER A 119 5.00 -14.51 -2.74
CA SER A 119 5.19 -14.20 -4.16
C SER A 119 4.74 -15.36 -5.03
N HIS A 120 3.46 -15.43 -5.35
CA HIS A 120 3.07 -15.95 -6.64
C HIS A 120 3.37 -14.84 -7.65
N ASP A 121 4.42 -15.03 -8.44
CA ASP A 121 4.69 -14.13 -9.55
C ASP A 121 3.43 -14.09 -10.42
N SER A 122 2.91 -12.90 -10.63
CA SER A 122 1.74 -12.68 -11.46
C SER A 122 2.13 -11.83 -12.66
N LEU A 123 1.61 -12.18 -13.82
CA LEU A 123 1.83 -11.43 -15.05
C LEU A 123 0.52 -10.80 -15.50
N LEU A 124 0.50 -9.47 -15.55
CA LEU A 124 -0.59 -8.72 -16.15
C LEU A 124 -0.36 -8.60 -17.65
N ILE A 125 -1.37 -8.91 -18.43
CA ILE A 125 -1.42 -8.71 -19.88
C ILE A 125 -2.65 -7.86 -20.20
N GLU A 126 -2.45 -6.71 -20.82
CA GLU A 126 -3.52 -5.83 -21.31
C GLU A 126 -3.61 -5.96 -22.84
N PHE A 127 -4.78 -6.32 -23.36
CA PHE A 127 -5.03 -6.48 -24.78
C PHE A 127 -5.69 -5.24 -25.40
N SER A 128 -5.54 -5.07 -26.71
CA SER A 128 -6.15 -3.98 -27.47
C SER A 128 -7.67 -4.11 -27.51
N SER A 129 -8.18 -5.34 -27.53
CA SER A 129 -9.60 -5.67 -27.59
C SER A 129 -9.96 -6.87 -26.72
N GLU A 130 -11.25 -7.01 -26.39
CA GLU A 130 -11.77 -8.23 -25.73
C GLU A 130 -11.65 -9.47 -26.65
N ALA A 131 -11.72 -9.28 -27.97
CA ALA A 131 -11.55 -10.37 -28.93
C ALA A 131 -10.12 -10.95 -28.87
N ASP A 132 -9.11 -10.10 -28.78
CA ASP A 132 -7.71 -10.53 -28.64
C ASP A 132 -7.50 -11.30 -27.33
N LEU A 133 -8.11 -10.84 -26.23
CA LEU A 133 -8.07 -11.54 -24.95
C LEU A 133 -8.69 -12.95 -25.07
N GLN A 134 -9.85 -13.06 -25.68
CA GLN A 134 -10.52 -14.37 -25.85
C GLN A 134 -9.75 -15.31 -26.78
N GLN A 135 -9.14 -14.78 -27.86
CA GLN A 135 -8.26 -15.55 -28.73
C GLN A 135 -7.03 -16.07 -27.97
N PHE A 136 -6.40 -15.20 -27.17
CA PHE A 136 -5.26 -15.60 -26.33
C PHE A 136 -5.65 -16.68 -25.32
N LYS A 137 -6.78 -16.51 -24.65
CA LYS A 137 -7.31 -17.46 -23.67
C LYS A 137 -7.57 -18.84 -24.30
N ALA A 138 -8.16 -18.88 -25.49
CA ALA A 138 -8.38 -20.13 -26.23
C ALA A 138 -7.06 -20.83 -26.58
N SER A 139 -6.03 -20.05 -26.92
CA SER A 139 -4.69 -20.57 -27.22
C SER A 139 -3.98 -21.10 -25.96
N MET A 140 -4.18 -20.42 -24.80
CA MET A 140 -3.60 -20.81 -23.52
C MET A 140 -4.32 -21.98 -22.82
N ALA A 141 -5.57 -22.26 -23.17
CA ALA A 141 -6.38 -23.33 -22.53
C ALA A 141 -5.75 -24.74 -22.64
N LYS A 142 -4.81 -24.93 -23.54
CA LYS A 142 -4.07 -26.19 -23.75
C LYS A 142 -2.76 -26.31 -22.94
N GLN A 143 -2.41 -25.30 -22.15
CA GLN A 143 -1.12 -25.19 -21.45
C GLN A 143 -1.27 -25.48 -19.95
N PRO A 144 -0.63 -26.56 -19.41
CA PRO A 144 -0.82 -26.96 -17.99
C PRO A 144 -0.03 -26.13 -16.96
N LEU A 145 0.70 -25.10 -17.38
CA LEU A 145 1.64 -24.35 -16.54
C LEU A 145 0.98 -23.27 -15.65
N LEU A 146 -0.33 -23.05 -15.78
CA LEU A 146 -1.02 -21.98 -15.06
C LEU A 146 -1.72 -22.50 -13.81
N ILE A 147 -1.52 -21.80 -12.67
CA ILE A 147 -2.22 -22.09 -11.42
C ILE A 147 -3.62 -21.48 -11.44
N GLY A 148 -3.78 -20.33 -12.11
CA GLY A 148 -5.02 -19.59 -12.22
C GLY A 148 -4.86 -18.35 -13.08
N SER A 149 -5.98 -17.81 -13.50
CA SER A 149 -6.04 -16.52 -14.18
C SER A 149 -7.27 -15.75 -13.74
N GLU A 150 -7.13 -14.41 -13.67
CA GLU A 150 -8.22 -13.48 -13.40
C GLU A 150 -8.40 -12.57 -14.62
N GLU A 151 -9.65 -12.22 -14.92
CA GLU A 151 -9.99 -11.35 -16.04
C GLU A 151 -10.70 -10.09 -15.55
N LYS A 152 -10.28 -8.95 -16.08
CA LYS A 152 -10.94 -7.66 -15.81
C LYS A 152 -10.98 -6.80 -17.07
N GLY A 153 -12.11 -6.83 -17.78
CA GLY A 153 -12.24 -6.12 -19.04
C GLY A 153 -11.29 -6.68 -20.09
N ARG A 154 -10.30 -5.89 -20.52
CA ARG A 154 -9.26 -6.26 -21.49
C ARG A 154 -7.96 -6.75 -20.85
N GLU A 155 -7.93 -6.87 -19.53
CA GLU A 155 -6.78 -7.30 -18.77
C GLU A 155 -6.92 -8.77 -18.36
N MET A 156 -5.82 -9.49 -18.40
CA MET A 156 -5.69 -10.84 -17.87
C MET A 156 -4.51 -10.90 -16.91
N ILE A 157 -4.73 -11.38 -15.70
CA ILE A 157 -3.68 -11.63 -14.72
C ILE A 157 -3.46 -13.13 -14.66
N ILE A 158 -2.24 -13.56 -14.89
CA ILE A 158 -1.85 -14.97 -14.89
C ILE A 158 -0.95 -15.24 -13.69
N HIS A 159 -1.30 -16.26 -12.91
CA HIS A 159 -0.55 -16.69 -11.73
C HIS A 159 0.24 -17.96 -12.03
N SER A 160 1.54 -17.98 -11.66
CA SER A 160 2.38 -19.18 -11.86
C SER A 160 3.43 -19.29 -10.76
N ARG A 161 3.74 -20.53 -10.33
CA ARG A 161 4.88 -20.81 -9.43
C ARG A 161 6.22 -20.78 -10.18
N GLU A 162 6.20 -20.97 -11.49
CA GLU A 162 7.37 -20.97 -12.36
C GLU A 162 7.28 -19.86 -13.39
N MET A 163 7.24 -18.61 -12.92
CA MET A 163 6.94 -17.44 -13.75
C MET A 163 7.86 -17.33 -14.97
N LYS A 164 9.16 -17.65 -14.86
CA LYS A 164 10.07 -17.62 -16.02
C LYS A 164 9.62 -18.55 -17.14
N LYS A 165 9.16 -19.78 -16.80
CA LYS A 165 8.64 -20.72 -17.79
C LYS A 165 7.29 -20.27 -18.33
N ALA A 166 6.41 -19.77 -17.44
CA ALA A 166 5.13 -19.21 -17.83
C ALA A 166 5.28 -18.04 -18.80
N GLN A 167 6.20 -17.11 -18.53
CA GLN A 167 6.51 -16.01 -19.47
C GLN A 167 6.95 -16.52 -20.86
N HIS A 168 7.85 -17.48 -20.91
CA HIS A 168 8.26 -18.07 -22.20
C HIS A 168 7.06 -18.60 -22.98
N THR A 169 6.21 -19.39 -22.33
CA THR A 169 5.00 -19.94 -22.93
C THR A 169 4.03 -18.85 -23.37
N ILE A 170 3.81 -17.84 -22.53
CA ILE A 170 2.93 -16.71 -22.83
C ILE A 170 3.43 -15.94 -24.06
N PHE A 171 4.71 -15.58 -24.09
CA PHE A 171 5.28 -14.85 -25.23
C PHE A 171 5.27 -15.67 -26.53
N SER A 172 5.55 -16.98 -26.46
CA SER A 172 5.43 -17.85 -27.62
C SER A 172 3.99 -17.92 -28.12
N THR A 173 3.02 -18.08 -27.22
CA THR A 173 1.60 -18.13 -27.60
C THR A 173 1.12 -16.81 -28.20
N LEU A 174 1.55 -15.67 -27.66
CA LEU A 174 1.22 -14.35 -28.23
C LEU A 174 1.77 -14.22 -29.67
N ALA A 175 3.03 -14.65 -29.88
CA ALA A 175 3.65 -14.60 -31.20
C ALA A 175 2.99 -15.54 -32.20
N GLU A 176 2.67 -16.78 -31.80
CA GLU A 176 1.99 -17.77 -32.64
C GLU A 176 0.56 -17.38 -33.04
N ALA A 177 -0.12 -16.66 -32.13
CA ALA A 177 -1.48 -16.16 -32.37
C ALA A 177 -1.52 -14.80 -33.09
N ASP A 178 -0.36 -14.21 -33.41
CA ASP A 178 -0.21 -12.85 -33.99
C ASP A 178 -0.91 -11.78 -33.14
N LEU A 179 -0.78 -11.91 -31.81
CA LEU A 179 -1.38 -10.98 -30.83
C LEU A 179 -0.32 -10.03 -30.29
N ALA A 180 -0.58 -8.73 -30.37
CA ALA A 180 0.25 -7.66 -29.81
C ALA A 180 -0.44 -7.02 -28.59
N PRO A 181 -0.07 -7.40 -27.36
CA PRO A 181 -0.66 -6.79 -26.17
C PRO A 181 -0.22 -5.33 -26.02
N VAL A 182 -1.09 -4.50 -25.44
CA VAL A 182 -0.81 -3.09 -25.13
C VAL A 182 0.22 -2.98 -24.00
N LYS A 183 0.12 -3.91 -23.03
CA LYS A 183 0.99 -3.94 -21.88
C LYS A 183 1.24 -5.36 -21.41
N VAL A 184 2.48 -5.66 -21.03
CA VAL A 184 2.85 -6.87 -20.28
C VAL A 184 3.71 -6.44 -19.11
N ALA A 185 3.29 -6.76 -17.90
CA ALA A 185 3.99 -6.35 -16.68
C ALA A 185 3.99 -7.48 -15.64
N LEU A 186 5.13 -7.73 -15.04
CA LEU A 186 5.19 -8.51 -13.80
C LEU A 186 4.50 -7.69 -12.70
N MET A 187 3.57 -8.31 -12.01
CA MET A 187 2.93 -7.72 -10.85
C MET A 187 3.67 -8.16 -9.59
N GLU A 188 4.07 -7.20 -8.79
CA GLU A 188 4.49 -7.50 -7.43
C GLU A 188 3.25 -7.89 -6.61
N PRO A 189 3.35 -8.90 -5.73
CA PRO A 189 2.25 -9.26 -4.85
C PRO A 189 1.85 -8.05 -3.99
N SER A 190 0.57 -7.72 -4.01
CA SER A 190 0.03 -6.67 -3.15
C SER A 190 -0.22 -7.22 -1.75
N LEU A 191 -0.16 -6.36 -0.72
CA LEU A 191 -0.57 -6.77 0.62
C LEU A 191 -2.03 -7.22 0.66
N GLU A 192 -2.86 -6.75 -0.27
CA GLU A 192 -4.27 -7.13 -0.35
C GLU A 192 -4.45 -8.60 -0.74
N SER A 193 -3.69 -9.10 -1.72
CA SER A 193 -3.69 -10.51 -2.09
C SER A 193 -3.21 -11.40 -0.94
N LEU A 194 -2.16 -10.97 -0.24
CA LEU A 194 -1.62 -11.65 0.93
C LEU A 194 -2.62 -11.71 2.09
N PHE A 195 -3.31 -10.60 2.35
CA PHE A 195 -4.34 -10.51 3.39
C PHE A 195 -5.47 -11.53 3.14
N LEU A 196 -5.93 -11.64 1.89
CA LEU A 196 -6.98 -12.59 1.51
C LEU A 196 -6.55 -14.06 1.62
N GLU A 197 -5.27 -14.36 1.47
CA GLU A 197 -4.72 -15.72 1.69
C GLU A 197 -4.64 -16.09 3.16
N VAL A 198 -4.28 -15.16 4.04
CA VAL A 198 -4.07 -15.41 5.46
C VAL A 198 -5.39 -15.53 6.24
N ILE A 199 -6.48 -14.91 5.75
CA ILE A 199 -7.80 -14.94 6.40
C ILE A 199 -8.62 -16.19 6.01
N LYS A 200 -8.21 -16.94 5.00
CA LYS A 200 -8.85 -18.22 4.61
C LYS A 200 -8.47 -19.34 5.57
#